data_ac72a79b3292fc48b456fe3c404d913a
#
_entry.id   ac72a79b3292fc48b456fe3c404d913a
#
_cell.length_a   1.000
_cell.length_b   1.000
_cell.length_c   1.000
_cell.angle_alpha   90.00
_cell.angle_beta   90.00
_cell.angle_gamma   90.00
#
_symmetry.space_group_name_H-M   'P 1'
#
loop_
_entity.id
_entity.type
_entity.pdbx_description
1 polymer ?
#
loop_
_entity_poly.entity_id
_entity_poly.type
_entity_poly.pdbx_seq_one_letter_code
_entity_poly.pdbx_strand_id
1 'polypeptide(L)'
;MDDNMRAELCTATVENAAAAYPDFDGAVLHSDRGSQYTSELYRCSLNEFNVRQSMNSVEGRCHDNARCESIRGLVTRMKNELFYSRGRRSTDYTTEQLKTMIWRYYMSYWNNRRICSAIGGMPPAGKRRRYYSAMA
;
A
#
# COMPACT_ATOMS: atom_id res chain seq x y z
N MET A 1 6.20 9.55 -3.57
CA MET A 1 7.56 9.17 -3.15
C MET A 1 8.18 10.39 -2.54
N ASP A 2 8.72 10.23 -1.38
CA ASP A 2 9.42 11.26 -0.63
C ASP A 2 10.81 10.73 -0.27
N ASP A 3 11.75 11.62 -0.01
CA ASP A 3 13.13 11.27 0.35
C ASP A 3 13.26 10.86 1.83
N ASN A 4 12.20 11.07 2.62
CA ASN A 4 12.14 10.75 4.04
C ASN A 4 10.88 9.96 4.41
N MET A 5 11.05 8.94 5.25
CA MET A 5 9.94 8.20 5.87
C MET A 5 9.46 8.90 7.15
N ARG A 6 8.88 10.09 7.02
CA ARG A 6 8.36 10.88 8.14
C ARG A 6 6.84 10.68 8.29
N ALA A 7 6.30 11.17 9.41
CA ALA A 7 4.87 11.11 9.71
C ALA A 7 4.02 11.81 8.63
N GLU A 8 4.53 12.91 8.05
CA GLU A 8 3.87 13.68 6.99
C GLU A 8 3.59 12.83 5.74
N LEU A 9 4.53 11.96 5.35
CA LEU A 9 4.32 11.06 4.23
C LEU A 9 3.20 10.06 4.51
N CYS A 10 3.15 9.54 5.74
CA CYS A 10 2.11 8.60 6.17
C CYS A 10 0.74 9.30 6.23
N THR A 11 0.69 10.52 6.74
CA THR A 11 -0.52 11.36 6.79
C THR A 11 -1.05 11.65 5.38
N ALA A 12 -0.20 12.15 4.48
CA ALA A 12 -0.58 12.39 3.09
C ALA A 12 -1.07 11.12 2.37
N THR A 13 -0.58 9.94 2.76
CA THR A 13 -1.06 8.67 2.22
C THR A 13 -2.48 8.36 2.70
N VAL A 14 -2.82 8.64 3.96
CA VAL A 14 -4.18 8.51 4.50
C VAL A 14 -5.14 9.46 3.81
N GLU A 15 -4.77 10.74 3.67
CA GLU A 15 -5.55 11.77 2.97
C GLU A 15 -5.85 11.38 1.52
N ASN A 16 -4.83 10.92 0.79
CA ASN A 16 -5.00 10.43 -0.59
C ASN A 16 -5.90 9.20 -0.67
N ALA A 17 -5.83 8.29 0.30
CA ALA A 17 -6.69 7.12 0.34
C ALA A 17 -8.15 7.52 0.63
N ALA A 18 -8.39 8.40 1.58
CA ALA A 18 -9.71 8.93 1.90
C ALA A 18 -10.35 9.65 0.70
N ALA A 19 -9.56 10.46 -0.01
CA ALA A 19 -10.03 11.15 -1.23
C ALA A 19 -10.36 10.19 -2.38
N ALA A 20 -9.65 9.07 -2.48
CA ALA A 20 -9.81 8.12 -3.58
C ALA A 20 -10.90 7.06 -3.34
N TYR A 21 -11.26 6.79 -2.08
CA TYR A 21 -12.16 5.70 -1.70
C TYR A 21 -13.27 6.19 -0.76
N PRO A 22 -14.52 6.30 -1.24
CA PRO A 22 -15.66 6.74 -0.41
C PRO A 22 -15.90 5.86 0.83
N ASP A 23 -15.59 4.56 0.73
CA ASP A 23 -15.78 3.58 1.81
C ASP A 23 -14.61 3.58 2.81
N PHE A 24 -13.80 4.63 2.85
CA PHE A 24 -12.65 4.73 3.76
C PHE A 24 -13.06 5.03 5.20
N ASP A 25 -14.24 5.63 5.38
CA ASP A 25 -14.85 5.86 6.70
C ASP A 25 -15.07 4.55 7.47
N GLY A 26 -14.67 4.52 8.74
CA GLY A 26 -14.73 3.33 9.57
C GLY A 26 -13.72 2.22 9.24
N ALA A 27 -12.84 2.43 8.27
CA ALA A 27 -11.80 1.47 7.90
C ALA A 27 -10.85 1.16 9.06
N VAL A 28 -10.18 0.01 9.00
CA VAL A 28 -9.11 -0.36 9.93
C VAL A 28 -7.78 -0.29 9.21
N LEU A 29 -6.88 0.57 9.66
CA LEU A 29 -5.54 0.68 9.14
C LEU A 29 -4.55 -0.02 10.07
N HIS A 30 -3.92 -1.08 9.59
CA HIS A 30 -2.94 -1.84 10.34
C HIS A 30 -1.51 -1.43 9.97
N SER A 31 -0.68 -1.19 10.98
CA SER A 31 0.74 -0.83 10.80
C SER A 31 1.62 -1.51 11.86
N ASP A 32 2.91 -1.45 11.65
CA ASP A 32 3.88 -1.70 12.73
C ASP A 32 3.92 -0.50 13.70
N ARG A 33 4.81 -0.58 14.70
CA ARG A 33 5.00 0.48 15.70
C ARG A 33 6.11 1.47 15.33
N GLY A 34 6.35 1.68 14.05
CA GLY A 34 7.28 2.72 13.59
C GLY A 34 6.90 4.09 14.13
N SER A 35 7.91 4.94 14.41
CA SER A 35 7.70 6.28 15.00
C SER A 35 6.75 7.16 14.18
N GLN A 36 6.74 7.00 12.86
CA GLN A 36 5.81 7.70 11.96
C GLN A 36 4.34 7.34 12.23
N TYR A 37 4.05 6.08 12.57
CA TYR A 37 2.69 5.59 12.82
C TYR A 37 2.22 5.80 14.27
N THR A 38 3.15 6.04 15.20
CA THR A 38 2.85 6.35 16.59
C THR A 38 2.81 7.86 16.88
N SER A 39 3.14 8.70 15.87
CA SER A 39 3.13 10.16 15.99
C SER A 39 1.71 10.69 16.23
N GLU A 40 1.62 11.81 16.92
CA GLU A 40 0.36 12.51 17.16
C GLU A 40 -0.27 12.98 15.86
N LEU A 41 0.54 13.54 14.95
CA LEU A 41 0.11 13.97 13.62
C LEU A 41 -0.64 12.87 12.86
N TYR A 42 -0.06 11.66 12.84
CA TYR A 42 -0.68 10.53 12.14
C TYR A 42 -1.98 10.08 12.82
N ARG A 43 -2.01 10.03 14.15
CA ARG A 43 -3.23 9.67 14.91
C ARG A 43 -4.35 10.68 14.71
N CYS A 44 -4.03 11.98 14.70
CA CYS A 44 -5.00 13.02 14.40
C CYS A 44 -5.62 12.85 13.01
N SER A 45 -4.78 12.59 11.99
CA SER A 45 -5.27 12.34 10.63
C SER A 45 -6.18 11.11 10.55
N LEU A 46 -5.84 10.01 11.21
CA LEU A 46 -6.72 8.83 11.25
C LEU A 46 -8.08 9.13 11.89
N ASN A 47 -8.09 9.89 12.98
CA ASN A 47 -9.32 10.30 13.67
C ASN A 47 -10.19 11.21 12.79
N GLU A 48 -9.58 12.13 12.05
CA GLU A 48 -10.28 13.04 11.13
C GLU A 48 -11.08 12.26 10.08
N PHE A 49 -10.52 11.16 9.58
CA PHE A 49 -11.17 10.30 8.59
C PHE A 49 -11.92 9.10 9.21
N ASN A 50 -12.15 9.12 10.54
CA ASN A 50 -12.80 8.02 11.27
C ASN A 50 -12.17 6.64 11.02
N VAL A 51 -10.85 6.58 10.86
CA VAL A 51 -10.09 5.35 10.61
C VAL A 51 -9.57 4.78 11.92
N ARG A 52 -9.86 3.52 12.20
CA ARG A 52 -9.36 2.83 13.39
C ARG A 52 -7.93 2.35 13.20
N GLN A 53 -7.04 2.79 14.08
CA GLN A 53 -5.67 2.30 14.07
C GLN A 53 -5.58 0.91 14.72
N SER A 54 -4.90 0.00 14.04
CA SER A 54 -4.50 -1.32 14.53
C SER A 54 -2.98 -1.43 14.44
N MET A 55 -2.34 -1.90 15.49
CA MET A 55 -0.88 -2.08 15.52
C MET A 55 -0.52 -3.48 16.01
N ASN A 56 0.67 -3.93 15.68
CA ASN A 56 1.26 -5.14 16.27
C ASN A 56 1.28 -5.03 17.79
N SER A 57 1.17 -6.18 18.48
CA SER A 57 1.36 -6.26 19.94
C SER A 57 2.75 -5.72 20.35
N VAL A 58 2.88 -5.25 21.59
CA VAL A 58 4.13 -4.67 22.12
C VAL A 58 5.27 -5.71 22.10
N GLU A 59 4.93 -6.97 22.31
CA GLU A 59 5.87 -8.10 22.27
C GLU A 59 5.96 -8.78 20.89
N GLY A 60 5.52 -8.06 19.83
CA GLY A 60 5.27 -8.43 18.45
C GLY A 60 5.90 -9.73 17.98
N ARG A 61 5.10 -10.76 17.90
CA ARG A 61 5.46 -11.94 17.12
C ARG A 61 5.35 -11.57 15.64
N CYS A 62 6.30 -12.01 14.82
CA CYS A 62 6.32 -11.74 13.37
C CYS A 62 5.00 -12.10 12.65
N HIS A 63 4.20 -12.98 13.22
CA HIS A 63 2.89 -13.38 12.69
C HIS A 63 1.84 -12.25 12.71
N ASP A 64 1.95 -11.28 13.62
CA ASP A 64 0.99 -10.17 13.73
C ASP A 64 1.12 -9.22 12.55
N ASN A 65 2.26 -9.22 11.84
CA ASN A 65 2.56 -8.36 10.71
C ASN A 65 2.57 -9.09 9.34
N ALA A 66 2.11 -10.33 9.29
CA ALA A 66 2.18 -11.16 8.08
C ALA A 66 1.52 -10.51 6.84
N ARG A 67 0.47 -9.70 7.04
CA ARG A 67 -0.17 -8.94 5.94
C ARG A 67 0.71 -7.81 5.43
N CYS A 68 1.40 -7.09 6.30
CA CYS A 68 2.34 -6.04 5.90
C CYS A 68 3.61 -6.66 5.28
N GLU A 69 4.05 -7.81 5.76
CA GLU A 69 5.15 -8.57 5.16
C GLU A 69 4.82 -9.06 3.74
N SER A 70 3.57 -9.42 3.49
CA SER A 70 3.12 -9.75 2.13
C SER A 70 3.24 -8.56 1.18
N ILE A 71 3.04 -7.33 1.66
CA ILE A 71 3.24 -6.09 0.89
C ILE A 71 4.73 -5.85 0.63
N ARG A 72 5.62 -6.18 1.57
CA ARG A 72 7.08 -6.18 1.30
C ARG A 72 7.43 -7.12 0.14
N GLY A 73 6.79 -8.29 0.09
CA GLY A 73 6.90 -9.21 -1.04
C GLY A 73 6.47 -8.57 -2.37
N LEU A 74 5.45 -7.71 -2.37
CA LEU A 74 5.03 -6.93 -3.53
C LEU A 74 6.11 -5.95 -4.01
N VAL A 75 6.74 -5.23 -3.09
CA VAL A 75 7.82 -4.28 -3.42
C VAL A 75 9.04 -5.01 -3.98
N THR A 76 9.43 -6.13 -3.37
CA THR A 76 10.54 -6.97 -3.85
C THR A 76 10.24 -7.50 -5.25
N ARG A 77 9.03 -7.96 -5.51
CA ARG A 77 8.60 -8.45 -6.81
C ARG A 77 8.59 -7.34 -7.86
N MET A 78 8.08 -6.17 -7.52
CA MET A 78 8.11 -5.00 -8.39
C MET A 78 9.56 -4.64 -8.77
N LYS A 79 10.48 -4.61 -7.80
CA LYS A 79 11.90 -4.35 -8.06
C LYS A 79 12.50 -5.39 -9.01
N ASN A 80 12.19 -6.67 -8.80
CA ASN A 80 12.66 -7.74 -9.65
C ASN A 80 12.10 -7.60 -11.09
N GLU A 81 10.80 -7.38 -11.25
CA GLU A 81 10.15 -7.31 -12.56
C GLU A 81 10.49 -6.02 -13.33
N LEU A 82 10.65 -4.89 -12.66
CA LEU A 82 10.99 -3.63 -13.31
C LEU A 82 12.47 -3.47 -13.60
N PHE A 83 13.34 -3.93 -12.71
CA PHE A 83 14.76 -3.61 -12.77
C PHE A 83 15.63 -4.86 -12.90
N TYR A 84 15.67 -5.71 -11.88
CA TYR A 84 16.72 -6.73 -11.77
C TYR A 84 16.64 -7.82 -12.83
N SER A 85 15.46 -8.30 -13.20
CA SER A 85 15.27 -9.28 -14.27
C SER A 85 15.71 -8.77 -15.66
N ARG A 86 15.85 -7.45 -15.79
CA ARG A 86 16.27 -6.79 -17.04
C ARG A 86 17.69 -6.23 -16.96
N GLY A 87 18.46 -6.61 -15.94
CA GLY A 87 19.83 -6.10 -15.71
C GLY A 87 19.91 -4.59 -15.44
N ARG A 88 18.81 -3.96 -15.03
CA ARG A 88 18.71 -2.52 -14.75
C ARG A 88 18.76 -2.26 -13.24
N ARG A 89 19.17 -1.04 -12.87
CA ARG A 89 19.17 -0.57 -11.47
C ARG A 89 18.25 0.62 -11.33
N SER A 90 17.68 0.82 -10.13
CA SER A 90 16.87 2.01 -9.85
C SER A 90 17.69 3.31 -10.00
N THR A 91 18.99 3.25 -9.77
CA THR A 91 19.93 4.37 -9.96
C THR A 91 20.08 4.84 -11.40
N ASP A 92 19.64 4.04 -12.37
CA ASP A 92 19.72 4.38 -13.81
C ASP A 92 18.59 5.35 -14.23
N TYR A 93 17.71 5.73 -13.31
CA TYR A 93 16.52 6.52 -13.56
C TYR A 93 16.42 7.74 -12.65
N THR A 94 15.84 8.81 -13.16
CA THR A 94 15.48 9.96 -12.33
C THR A 94 14.32 9.64 -11.39
N THR A 95 14.15 10.41 -10.32
CA THR A 95 13.02 10.24 -9.37
C THR A 95 11.67 10.30 -10.09
N GLU A 96 11.49 11.19 -11.05
CA GLU A 96 10.24 11.32 -11.81
C GLU A 96 9.98 10.12 -12.73
N GLN A 97 11.03 9.57 -13.33
CA GLN A 97 10.92 8.33 -14.10
C GLN A 97 10.53 7.16 -13.20
N LEU A 98 11.15 7.05 -12.01
CA LEU A 98 10.81 6.03 -11.03
C LEU A 98 9.36 6.14 -10.55
N LYS A 99 8.89 7.33 -10.20
CA LYS A 99 7.48 7.58 -9.83
C LYS A 99 6.52 7.07 -10.92
N THR A 100 6.78 7.45 -12.16
CA THR A 100 5.96 7.04 -13.31
C THR A 100 5.97 5.53 -13.52
N MET A 101 7.15 4.89 -13.44
CA MET A 101 7.30 3.44 -13.61
C MET A 101 6.58 2.67 -12.50
N ILE A 102 6.73 3.08 -11.25
CA ILE A 102 6.09 2.48 -10.08
C ILE A 102 4.57 2.65 -10.17
N TRP A 103 4.10 3.85 -10.51
CA TRP A 103 2.67 4.12 -10.68
C TRP A 103 2.06 3.22 -11.77
N ARG A 104 2.68 3.15 -12.95
CA ARG A 104 2.23 2.26 -14.04
C ARG A 104 2.25 0.80 -13.64
N TYR A 105 3.26 0.37 -12.89
CA TYR A 105 3.34 -1.00 -12.42
C TYR A 105 2.17 -1.36 -11.52
N TYR A 106 1.88 -0.56 -10.50
CA TYR A 106 0.80 -0.88 -9.56
C TYR A 106 -0.58 -0.57 -10.11
N MET A 107 -0.80 0.60 -10.69
CA MET A 107 -2.14 1.04 -11.10
C MET A 107 -2.60 0.38 -12.40
N SER A 108 -1.71 0.21 -13.37
CA SER A 108 -2.08 -0.40 -14.66
C SER A 108 -1.85 -1.91 -14.68
N TYR A 109 -0.62 -2.35 -14.48
CA TYR A 109 -0.28 -3.76 -14.64
C TYR A 109 -0.76 -4.62 -13.46
N TRP A 110 -0.33 -4.31 -12.23
CA TRP A 110 -0.67 -5.10 -11.05
C TRP A 110 -2.16 -5.15 -10.79
N ASN A 111 -2.79 -4.00 -10.74
CA ASN A 111 -4.19 -3.88 -10.34
C ASN A 111 -5.16 -4.41 -11.40
N ASN A 112 -4.82 -4.28 -12.70
CA ASN A 112 -5.77 -4.59 -13.79
C ASN A 112 -5.41 -5.82 -14.63
N ARG A 113 -4.16 -6.28 -14.63
CA ARG A 113 -3.72 -7.35 -15.53
C ARG A 113 -3.12 -8.55 -14.82
N ARG A 114 -2.45 -8.32 -13.69
CA ARG A 114 -1.76 -9.40 -13.00
C ARG A 114 -2.74 -10.36 -12.32
N ILE A 115 -2.66 -11.61 -12.69
CA ILE A 115 -3.43 -12.70 -12.09
C ILE A 115 -2.90 -12.97 -10.68
N CYS A 116 -3.81 -13.06 -9.70
CA CYS A 116 -3.49 -13.36 -8.31
C CYS A 116 -4.25 -14.62 -7.88
N SER A 117 -3.54 -15.71 -7.62
CA SER A 117 -4.12 -16.98 -7.20
C SER A 117 -4.90 -16.87 -5.87
N ALA A 118 -4.41 -16.06 -4.93
CA ALA A 118 -5.05 -15.83 -3.63
C ALA A 118 -6.47 -15.24 -3.71
N ILE A 119 -6.83 -14.64 -4.84
CA ILE A 119 -8.15 -14.04 -5.06
C ILE A 119 -8.90 -14.70 -6.24
N GLY A 120 -8.64 -15.99 -6.46
CA GLY A 120 -9.34 -16.79 -7.47
C GLY A 120 -8.88 -16.54 -8.90
N GLY A 121 -7.60 -16.26 -9.12
CA GLY A 121 -7.02 -16.09 -10.46
C GLY A 121 -7.45 -14.81 -11.17
N MET A 122 -7.91 -13.82 -10.43
CA MET A 122 -8.33 -12.51 -10.98
C MET A 122 -7.33 -11.41 -10.64
N PRO A 123 -7.27 -10.33 -11.44
CA PRO A 123 -6.60 -9.11 -11.03
C PRO A 123 -7.36 -8.44 -9.86
N PRO A 124 -6.66 -7.69 -8.97
CA PRO A 124 -7.31 -7.02 -7.83
C PRO A 124 -8.51 -6.14 -8.19
N ALA A 125 -8.43 -5.35 -9.24
CA ALA A 125 -9.55 -4.54 -9.72
C ALA A 125 -10.73 -5.39 -10.22
N GLY A 126 -10.46 -6.54 -10.82
CA GLY A 126 -11.49 -7.50 -11.23
C GLY A 126 -12.25 -8.08 -10.03
N LYS A 127 -11.51 -8.46 -8.97
CA LYS A 127 -12.10 -8.95 -7.72
C LYS A 127 -12.95 -7.86 -7.05
N ARG A 128 -12.48 -6.62 -7.02
CA ARG A 128 -13.20 -5.48 -6.45
C ARG A 128 -14.51 -5.22 -7.21
N ARG A 129 -14.46 -5.14 -8.55
CA ARG A 129 -15.67 -4.97 -9.36
C ARG A 129 -16.71 -6.05 -9.09
N ARG A 130 -16.27 -7.32 -9.04
CA ARG A 130 -17.16 -8.44 -8.75
C ARG A 130 -17.82 -8.34 -7.37
N TYR A 131 -17.06 -7.88 -6.38
CA TYR A 131 -17.57 -7.66 -5.03
C TYR A 131 -18.68 -6.62 -5.02
N TYR A 132 -18.46 -5.44 -5.58
CA TYR A 132 -19.48 -4.39 -5.63
C TYR A 132 -20.71 -4.77 -6.49
N SER A 133 -20.51 -5.47 -7.60
CA SER A 133 -21.63 -5.98 -8.41
C SER A 133 -22.49 -7.04 -7.69
N ALA A 134 -21.95 -7.70 -6.68
CA ALA A 134 -22.70 -8.68 -5.88
C ALA A 134 -23.45 -8.02 -4.71
N MET A 135 -23.18 -6.76 -4.41
CA MET A 135 -23.82 -5.98 -3.34
C MET A 135 -24.90 -5.02 -3.88
N ALA A 136 -24.93 -4.80 -5.19
CA ALA A 136 -25.94 -3.98 -5.88
C ALA A 136 -27.16 -4.81 -6.28
#